data_af8087db30d75943cb4236434538e2f8
#
_entry.id   af8087db30d75943cb4236434538e2f8
#
_cell.length_a   1.000
_cell.length_b   1.000
_cell.length_c   1.000
_cell.angle_alpha   90.00
_cell.angle_beta   90.00
_cell.angle_gamma   90.00
#
_symmetry.space_group_name_H-M   'P 1'
#
loop_
_entity.id
_entity.type
_entity.pdbx_description
1 polymer ?
#
loop_
_entity_poly.entity_id
_entity_poly.type
_entity_poly.pdbx_seq_one_letter_code
_entity_poly.pdbx_strand_id
1 'polypeptide(L)'
;MELQRMIARFVAEPAPFTQQALYLARRSILDTMGAMIAGSETAAVRQALTVTEDGCCTVPGRSEKLCGRDAAFVNGISGHELELDDTSSSNLGHPTVAVLPALLAIGEETGCSGRRLLEGFLIATEVTCKLGRICAKRLHAKGWHCSSVTAGIGAAAGCAYLLGLSQ
;
A
#
# COMPACT_ATOMS: atom_id res chain seq x y z
N MET A 1 -20.68 -8.04 -9.29
CA MET A 1 -21.51 -7.54 -8.17
C MET A 1 -21.30 -8.30 -6.86
N GLU A 2 -21.18 -9.61 -6.82
CA GLU A 2 -20.99 -10.36 -5.57
C GLU A 2 -19.62 -10.11 -4.91
N LEU A 3 -18.52 -10.22 -5.66
CA LEU A 3 -17.16 -9.98 -5.15
C LEU A 3 -16.98 -8.57 -4.60
N GLN A 4 -17.50 -7.57 -5.28
CA GLN A 4 -17.43 -6.17 -4.80
C GLN A 4 -18.13 -5.99 -3.45
N ARG A 5 -19.32 -6.59 -3.29
CA ARG A 5 -20.05 -6.56 -2.01
C ARG A 5 -19.31 -7.29 -0.90
N MET A 6 -18.66 -8.42 -1.23
CA MET A 6 -17.85 -9.15 -0.25
C MET A 6 -16.66 -8.30 0.23
N ILE A 7 -15.96 -7.62 -0.68
CA ILE A 7 -14.86 -6.72 -0.32
C ILE A 7 -15.41 -5.56 0.53
N ALA A 8 -16.48 -4.89 0.10
CA ALA A 8 -17.07 -3.77 0.83
C ALA A 8 -17.48 -4.18 2.25
N ARG A 9 -18.13 -5.33 2.41
CA ARG A 9 -18.49 -5.85 3.73
C ARG A 9 -17.25 -6.16 4.59
N PHE A 10 -16.22 -6.78 4.03
CA PHE A 10 -14.98 -7.05 4.75
C PHE A 10 -14.30 -5.77 5.22
N VAL A 11 -14.34 -4.70 4.41
CA VAL A 11 -13.78 -3.39 4.76
C VAL A 11 -14.58 -2.73 5.89
N ALA A 12 -15.91 -2.74 5.80
CA ALA A 12 -16.78 -2.09 6.78
C ALA A 12 -16.81 -2.81 8.14
N GLU A 13 -16.75 -4.13 8.12
CA GLU A 13 -16.91 -4.98 9.30
C GLU A 13 -15.83 -6.08 9.35
N PRO A 14 -14.53 -5.72 9.47
CA PRO A 14 -13.47 -6.72 9.55
C PRO A 14 -13.57 -7.50 10.88
N ALA A 15 -13.31 -8.81 10.82
CA ALA A 15 -13.10 -9.57 12.03
C ALA A 15 -11.91 -9.04 12.84
N PRO A 16 -11.89 -9.19 14.17
CA PRO A 16 -10.77 -8.75 15.00
C PRO A 16 -9.43 -9.35 14.52
N PHE A 17 -8.42 -8.50 14.36
CA PHE A 17 -7.09 -8.94 13.95
C PHE A 17 -6.33 -9.57 15.11
N THR A 18 -5.67 -10.70 14.85
CA THR A 18 -4.84 -11.37 15.85
C THR A 18 -3.58 -10.57 16.15
N GLN A 19 -3.00 -10.76 17.34
CA GLN A 19 -1.71 -10.15 17.70
C GLN A 19 -0.59 -10.56 16.72
N GLN A 20 -0.62 -11.80 16.27
CA GLN A 20 0.34 -12.29 15.28
C GLN A 20 0.22 -11.56 13.93
N ALA A 21 -1.01 -11.32 13.44
CA ALA A 21 -1.22 -10.56 12.21
C ALA A 21 -0.68 -9.12 12.33
N LEU A 22 -0.98 -8.46 13.45
CA LEU A 22 -0.49 -7.11 13.73
C LEU A 22 1.04 -7.04 13.86
N TYR A 23 1.66 -8.05 14.45
CA TYR A 23 3.12 -8.15 14.53
C TYR A 23 3.74 -8.29 13.13
N LEU A 24 3.19 -9.16 12.29
CA LEU A 24 3.66 -9.35 10.91
C LEU A 24 3.46 -8.08 10.08
N ALA A 25 2.31 -7.41 10.21
CA ALA A 25 2.06 -6.12 9.56
C ALA A 25 3.11 -5.06 9.92
N ARG A 26 3.46 -4.95 11.20
CA ARG A 26 4.53 -4.03 11.65
C ARG A 26 5.87 -4.33 10.98
N ARG A 27 6.21 -5.60 10.86
CA ARG A 27 7.47 -6.02 10.20
C ARG A 27 7.48 -5.64 8.73
N SER A 28 6.42 -5.95 7.98
CA SER A 28 6.32 -5.60 6.56
C SER A 28 6.36 -4.08 6.34
N ILE A 29 5.65 -3.31 7.17
CA ILE A 29 5.68 -1.84 7.09
C ILE A 29 7.10 -1.32 7.39
N LEU A 30 7.75 -1.80 8.45
CA LEU A 30 9.11 -1.37 8.81
C LEU A 30 10.12 -1.69 7.71
N ASP A 31 10.03 -2.88 7.13
CA ASP A 31 10.86 -3.34 6.02
C ASP A 31 10.71 -2.43 4.80
N THR A 32 9.48 -2.19 4.35
CA THR A 32 9.20 -1.33 3.20
C THR A 32 9.56 0.14 3.48
N MET A 33 9.37 0.65 4.70
CA MET A 33 9.85 1.99 5.05
C MET A 33 11.38 2.09 4.98
N GLY A 34 12.10 1.03 5.36
CA GLY A 34 13.54 0.92 5.17
C GLY A 34 13.92 0.99 3.69
N ALA A 35 13.20 0.27 2.82
CA ALA A 35 13.39 0.33 1.37
C ALA A 35 13.11 1.72 0.81
N MET A 36 12.04 2.41 1.27
CA MET A 36 11.73 3.79 0.88
C MET A 36 12.88 4.75 1.24
N ILE A 37 13.42 4.65 2.46
CA ILE A 37 14.56 5.48 2.88
C ILE A 37 15.78 5.19 2.01
N ALA A 38 16.10 3.92 1.77
CA ALA A 38 17.24 3.53 0.95
C ALA A 38 17.11 4.04 -0.50
N GLY A 39 15.89 3.98 -1.08
CA GLY A 39 15.63 4.43 -2.45
C GLY A 39 15.38 5.93 -2.60
N SER A 40 15.28 6.70 -1.51
CA SER A 40 14.85 8.11 -1.51
C SER A 40 15.72 9.05 -2.35
N GLU A 41 16.99 8.70 -2.59
CA GLU A 41 17.95 9.53 -3.34
C GLU A 41 18.23 8.97 -4.74
N THR A 42 17.46 8.02 -5.25
CA THR A 42 17.65 7.49 -6.61
C THR A 42 17.30 8.51 -7.68
N ALA A 43 17.79 8.26 -8.90
CA ALA A 43 17.51 9.14 -10.04
C ALA A 43 16.01 9.20 -10.35
N ALA A 44 15.30 8.07 -10.24
CA ALA A 44 13.86 7.97 -10.47
C ALA A 44 13.08 8.84 -9.49
N VAL A 45 13.43 8.81 -8.20
CA VAL A 45 12.80 9.66 -7.17
C VAL A 45 13.05 11.14 -7.43
N ARG A 46 14.31 11.53 -7.72
CA ARG A 46 14.63 12.93 -8.06
C ARG A 46 13.86 13.43 -9.27
N GLN A 47 13.68 12.57 -10.27
CA GLN A 47 12.89 12.91 -11.46
C GLN A 47 11.39 13.01 -11.13
N ALA A 48 10.85 12.11 -10.34
CA ALA A 48 9.46 12.16 -9.91
C ALA A 48 9.13 13.45 -9.15
N LEU A 49 10.01 13.89 -8.27
CA LEU A 49 9.86 15.14 -7.50
C LEU A 49 9.72 16.41 -8.35
N THR A 50 10.19 16.40 -9.61
CA THR A 50 10.06 17.59 -10.49
C THR A 50 8.62 17.90 -10.93
N VAL A 51 7.70 16.98 -10.71
CA VAL A 51 6.28 17.09 -11.14
C VAL A 51 5.30 16.98 -9.96
N THR A 52 5.79 17.12 -8.73
CA THR A 52 4.97 17.00 -7.51
C THR A 52 4.57 18.35 -6.95
N GLU A 53 3.49 18.33 -6.16
CA GLU A 53 2.94 19.48 -5.45
C GLU A 53 3.24 19.39 -3.95
N ASP A 54 3.62 20.53 -3.35
CA ASP A 54 3.83 20.64 -1.91
C ASP A 54 2.58 20.29 -1.11
N GLY A 55 2.77 19.80 0.11
CA GLY A 55 1.68 19.44 1.00
C GLY A 55 2.15 19.08 2.41
N CYS A 56 1.44 18.17 3.07
CA CYS A 56 1.72 17.80 4.46
C CYS A 56 2.24 16.36 4.63
N CYS A 57 2.17 15.53 3.57
CA CYS A 57 2.52 14.12 3.67
C CYS A 57 4.02 13.87 3.55
N THR A 58 4.51 12.92 4.34
CA THR A 58 5.94 12.60 4.47
C THR A 58 6.46 11.79 3.28
N VAL A 59 7.66 12.12 2.85
CA VAL A 59 8.49 11.28 1.98
C VAL A 59 9.65 10.73 2.83
N PRO A 60 9.64 9.44 3.22
CA PRO A 60 10.68 8.84 4.04
C PRO A 60 12.08 9.02 3.44
N GLY A 61 13.03 9.48 4.26
CA GLY A 61 14.40 9.78 3.83
C GLY A 61 14.61 11.16 3.23
N ARG A 62 13.54 11.99 3.12
CA ARG A 62 13.62 13.34 2.55
C ARG A 62 13.02 14.40 3.47
N SER A 63 13.38 15.66 3.21
CA SER A 63 12.84 16.82 3.94
C SER A 63 11.55 17.37 3.32
N GLU A 64 11.29 17.07 2.06
CA GLU A 64 10.12 17.52 1.32
C GLU A 64 8.84 16.92 1.89
N LYS A 65 7.79 17.72 1.90
CA LYS A 65 6.43 17.31 2.20
C LYS A 65 5.57 17.54 0.98
N LEU A 66 4.81 16.54 0.59
CA LEU A 66 4.02 16.56 -0.64
C LEU A 66 2.53 16.44 -0.35
N CYS A 67 1.69 16.79 -1.33
CA CYS A 67 0.27 16.42 -1.26
C CYS A 67 0.12 14.89 -1.23
N GLY A 68 -0.97 14.37 -0.67
CA GLY A 68 -1.12 12.93 -0.42
C GLY A 68 -0.94 12.06 -1.65
N ARG A 69 -1.49 12.48 -2.79
CA ARG A 69 -1.33 11.79 -4.07
C ARG A 69 0.14 11.64 -4.47
N ASP A 70 0.87 12.74 -4.39
CA ASP A 70 2.25 12.79 -4.86
C ASP A 70 3.22 12.15 -3.85
N ALA A 71 2.95 12.26 -2.55
CA ALA A 71 3.67 11.51 -1.54
C ALA A 71 3.50 9.99 -1.75
N ALA A 72 2.29 9.52 -2.01
CA ALA A 72 2.05 8.11 -2.32
C ALA A 72 2.79 7.66 -3.58
N PHE A 73 2.80 8.47 -4.63
CA PHE A 73 3.53 8.20 -5.87
C PHE A 73 5.04 8.10 -5.65
N VAL A 74 5.65 9.11 -5.02
CA VAL A 74 7.09 9.13 -4.75
C VAL A 74 7.52 8.02 -3.80
N ASN A 75 6.73 7.75 -2.76
CA ASN A 75 6.99 6.68 -1.80
C ASN A 75 6.89 5.28 -2.45
N GLY A 76 6.00 5.10 -3.41
CA GLY A 76 5.93 3.88 -4.21
C GLY A 76 7.19 3.66 -5.06
N ILE A 77 7.66 4.71 -5.74
CA ILE A 77 8.90 4.66 -6.51
C ILE A 77 10.09 4.35 -5.59
N SER A 78 10.28 5.12 -4.53
CA SER A 78 11.43 4.95 -3.63
C SER A 78 11.45 3.58 -2.96
N GLY A 79 10.30 3.04 -2.60
CA GLY A 79 10.18 1.74 -1.95
C GLY A 79 10.51 0.56 -2.86
N HIS A 80 10.31 0.71 -4.19
CA HIS A 80 10.49 -0.39 -5.14
C HIS A 80 11.77 -0.27 -5.99
N GLU A 81 12.34 0.91 -6.14
CA GLU A 81 13.45 1.19 -7.06
C GLU A 81 14.68 0.28 -6.87
N LEU A 82 14.95 -0.13 -5.64
CA LEU A 82 16.09 -0.99 -5.30
C LEU A 82 15.72 -2.47 -5.18
N GLU A 83 14.46 -2.83 -5.40
CA GLU A 83 13.92 -4.19 -5.26
C GLU A 83 14.27 -4.86 -3.91
N LEU A 84 14.26 -4.08 -2.83
CA LEU A 84 14.48 -4.55 -1.45
C LEU A 84 13.18 -4.90 -0.73
N ASP A 85 12.05 -4.56 -1.33
CA ASP A 85 10.71 -4.74 -0.78
C ASP A 85 10.21 -6.18 -0.85
N ASP A 86 9.23 -6.50 -0.02
CA ASP A 86 8.71 -7.86 0.15
C ASP A 86 8.07 -8.44 -1.11
N THR A 87 8.04 -9.77 -1.20
CA THR A 87 7.39 -10.50 -2.28
C THR A 87 6.31 -11.44 -1.74
N SER A 88 5.31 -11.75 -2.56
CA SER A 88 4.25 -12.69 -2.22
C SER A 88 3.93 -13.65 -3.36
N SER A 89 4.03 -14.94 -3.08
CA SER A 89 3.60 -15.99 -4.01
C SER A 89 2.09 -15.97 -4.29
N SER A 90 1.28 -15.42 -3.38
CA SER A 90 -0.16 -15.28 -3.57
C SER A 90 -0.52 -14.24 -4.62
N ASN A 91 0.29 -13.18 -4.74
CA ASN A 91 0.09 -12.07 -5.65
C ASN A 91 1.03 -12.13 -6.87
N LEU A 92 2.07 -12.96 -6.85
CA LEU A 92 3.16 -12.98 -7.82
C LEU A 92 3.75 -11.57 -8.03
N GLY A 93 4.06 -10.88 -6.94
CA GLY A 93 4.56 -9.50 -6.95
C GLY A 93 4.78 -8.97 -5.53
N HIS A 94 4.83 -7.65 -5.39
CA HIS A 94 5.25 -6.91 -4.20
C HIS A 94 4.04 -6.25 -3.53
N PRO A 95 3.41 -6.91 -2.53
CA PRO A 95 2.15 -6.42 -1.99
C PRO A 95 2.31 -5.17 -1.12
N THR A 96 3.36 -5.08 -0.29
CA THR A 96 3.46 -3.99 0.70
C THR A 96 3.75 -2.66 0.05
N VAL A 97 4.75 -2.55 -0.82
CA VAL A 97 5.09 -1.29 -1.50
C VAL A 97 3.96 -0.78 -2.40
N ALA A 98 3.12 -1.67 -2.89
CA ALA A 98 2.00 -1.31 -3.76
C ALA A 98 0.76 -0.78 -3.00
N VAL A 99 0.65 -1.01 -1.69
CA VAL A 99 -0.49 -0.53 -0.88
C VAL A 99 -0.09 0.49 0.19
N LEU A 100 1.07 0.33 0.82
CA LEU A 100 1.50 1.14 1.96
C LEU A 100 1.60 2.65 1.66
N PRO A 101 2.14 3.10 0.51
CA PRO A 101 2.26 4.52 0.22
C PRO A 101 0.94 5.29 0.30
N ALA A 102 -0.13 4.72 -0.26
CA ALA A 102 -1.45 5.34 -0.20
C ALA A 102 -2.02 5.38 1.23
N LEU A 103 -1.79 4.32 2.00
CA LEU A 103 -2.23 4.25 3.39
C LEU A 103 -1.49 5.24 4.30
N LEU A 104 -0.19 5.45 4.07
CA LEU A 104 0.60 6.47 4.78
C LEU A 104 0.05 7.87 4.49
N ALA A 105 -0.17 8.19 3.22
CA ALA A 105 -0.70 9.48 2.81
C ALA A 105 -2.08 9.77 3.45
N ILE A 106 -3.04 8.86 3.29
CA ILE A 106 -4.38 8.99 3.91
C ILE A 106 -4.28 9.00 5.44
N GLY A 107 -3.38 8.20 6.01
CA GLY A 107 -3.15 8.16 7.45
C GLY A 107 -2.66 9.50 8.01
N GLU A 108 -1.74 10.16 7.33
CA GLU A 108 -1.24 11.49 7.70
C GLU A 108 -2.30 12.57 7.49
N GLU A 109 -3.02 12.58 6.36
CA GLU A 109 -4.08 13.56 6.09
C GLU A 109 -5.24 13.47 7.10
N THR A 110 -5.57 12.27 7.55
CA THR A 110 -6.67 12.06 8.51
C THR A 110 -6.23 12.05 9.98
N GLY A 111 -4.93 12.07 10.24
CA GLY A 111 -4.38 11.94 11.60
C GLY A 111 -4.75 10.61 12.26
N CYS A 112 -4.84 9.53 11.51
CA CYS A 112 -5.24 8.24 12.04
C CYS A 112 -4.20 7.67 13.02
N SER A 113 -4.65 6.84 13.98
CA SER A 113 -3.72 6.17 14.90
C SER A 113 -2.89 5.10 14.18
N GLY A 114 -1.66 4.83 14.67
CA GLY A 114 -0.84 3.75 14.15
C GLY A 114 -1.52 2.38 14.23
N ARG A 115 -2.41 2.16 15.20
CA ARG A 115 -3.23 0.95 15.26
C ARG A 115 -4.17 0.87 14.07
N ARG A 116 -4.86 1.95 13.72
CA ARG A 116 -5.78 2.00 12.59
C ARG A 116 -5.05 1.85 11.26
N LEU A 117 -3.85 2.42 11.14
CA LEU A 117 -2.98 2.21 9.97
C LEU A 117 -2.63 0.73 9.78
N LEU A 118 -2.22 0.02 10.85
CA LEU A 118 -1.94 -1.41 10.80
C LEU A 118 -3.16 -2.25 10.35
N GLU A 119 -4.33 -1.91 10.83
CA GLU A 119 -5.58 -2.59 10.45
C GLU A 119 -5.93 -2.32 8.99
N GLY A 120 -5.82 -1.07 8.52
CA GLY A 120 -5.99 -0.72 7.10
C GLY A 120 -4.99 -1.43 6.20
N PHE A 121 -3.74 -1.56 6.64
CA PHE A 121 -2.71 -2.31 5.93
C PHE A 121 -3.05 -3.80 5.80
N LEU A 122 -3.53 -4.43 6.88
CA LEU A 122 -3.96 -5.82 6.84
C LEU A 122 -5.13 -6.04 5.88
N ILE A 123 -6.10 -5.13 5.87
CA ILE A 123 -7.23 -5.16 4.92
C ILE A 123 -6.73 -5.03 3.48
N ALA A 124 -5.88 -4.04 3.20
CA ALA A 124 -5.32 -3.83 1.86
C ALA A 124 -4.55 -5.04 1.35
N THR A 125 -3.68 -5.60 2.18
CA THR A 125 -2.85 -6.76 1.83
C THR A 125 -3.70 -8.01 1.64
N GLU A 126 -4.69 -8.25 2.50
CA GLU A 126 -5.59 -9.40 2.40
C GLU A 126 -6.41 -9.35 1.10
N VAL A 127 -6.97 -8.19 0.76
CA VAL A 127 -7.71 -8.01 -0.51
C VAL A 127 -6.77 -8.23 -1.71
N THR A 128 -5.59 -7.62 -1.70
CA THR A 128 -4.57 -7.79 -2.76
C THR A 128 -4.21 -9.26 -2.95
N CYS A 129 -3.85 -9.96 -1.88
CA CYS A 129 -3.40 -11.35 -1.95
C CYS A 129 -4.54 -12.32 -2.31
N LYS A 130 -5.76 -12.09 -1.84
CA LYS A 130 -6.92 -12.91 -2.24
C LYS A 130 -7.26 -12.75 -3.70
N LEU A 131 -7.27 -11.53 -4.22
CA LEU A 131 -7.43 -11.28 -5.66
C LEU A 131 -6.29 -11.92 -6.45
N GLY A 132 -5.06 -11.80 -5.98
CA GLY A 132 -3.89 -12.43 -6.58
C GLY A 132 -4.04 -13.96 -6.70
N ARG A 133 -4.49 -14.64 -5.65
CA ARG A 133 -4.74 -16.10 -5.69
C ARG A 133 -5.73 -16.50 -6.78
N ILE A 134 -6.70 -15.64 -7.08
CA ILE A 134 -7.73 -15.92 -8.09
C ILE A 134 -7.18 -15.68 -9.51
N CYS A 135 -6.39 -14.63 -9.72
CA CYS A 135 -6.11 -14.16 -11.07
C CYS A 135 -4.61 -13.97 -11.42
N ALA A 136 -3.68 -13.97 -10.46
CA ALA A 136 -2.28 -13.60 -10.73
C ALA A 136 -1.60 -14.46 -11.80
N LYS A 137 -1.77 -15.78 -11.76
CA LYS A 137 -1.19 -16.67 -12.80
C LYS A 137 -1.71 -16.36 -14.20
N ARG A 138 -3.01 -16.03 -14.32
CA ARG A 138 -3.63 -15.70 -15.61
C ARG A 138 -3.21 -14.31 -16.10
N LEU A 139 -3.07 -13.36 -15.17
CA LEU A 139 -2.57 -12.01 -15.47
C LEU A 139 -1.13 -12.09 -15.96
N HIS A 140 -0.27 -12.79 -15.22
CA HIS A 140 1.15 -12.96 -15.56
C HIS A 140 1.32 -13.63 -16.93
N ALA A 141 0.58 -14.71 -17.21
CA ALA A 141 0.60 -15.40 -18.50
C ALA A 141 0.17 -14.51 -19.69
N LYS A 142 -0.57 -13.42 -19.42
CA LYS A 142 -0.97 -12.42 -20.42
C LYS A 142 -0.05 -11.19 -20.46
N GLY A 143 1.07 -11.21 -19.74
CA GLY A 143 2.03 -10.10 -19.69
C GLY A 143 1.66 -8.94 -18.77
N TRP A 144 0.67 -9.11 -17.85
CA TRP A 144 0.33 -8.11 -16.86
C TRP A 144 1.20 -8.23 -15.61
N HIS A 145 1.58 -7.10 -15.05
CA HIS A 145 2.20 -7.05 -13.73
C HIS A 145 1.13 -7.16 -12.64
N CYS A 146 1.18 -8.24 -11.85
CA CYS A 146 0.09 -8.59 -10.94
C CYS A 146 -0.13 -7.54 -9.84
N SER A 147 0.94 -6.96 -9.27
CA SER A 147 0.83 -5.90 -8.26
C SER A 147 0.06 -4.69 -8.80
N SER A 148 0.35 -4.25 -10.04
CA SER A 148 -0.34 -3.09 -10.64
C SER A 148 -1.85 -3.30 -10.79
N VAL A 149 -2.29 -4.55 -11.01
CA VAL A 149 -3.71 -4.86 -11.23
C VAL A 149 -4.46 -5.06 -9.92
N THR A 150 -3.89 -5.84 -8.99
CA THR A 150 -4.61 -6.27 -7.77
C THR A 150 -4.42 -5.31 -6.60
N ALA A 151 -3.24 -4.69 -6.47
CA ALA A 151 -2.94 -3.86 -5.31
C ALA A 151 -3.64 -2.51 -5.33
N GLY A 152 -3.99 -1.96 -6.50
CA GLY A 152 -4.82 -0.77 -6.56
C GLY A 152 -6.18 -0.97 -5.89
N ILE A 153 -6.80 -2.16 -6.06
CA ILE A 153 -8.05 -2.51 -5.38
C ILE A 153 -7.80 -2.70 -3.87
N GLY A 154 -6.69 -3.36 -3.51
CA GLY A 154 -6.30 -3.53 -2.11
C GLY A 154 -6.03 -2.19 -1.41
N ALA A 155 -5.25 -1.30 -2.03
CA ALA A 155 -4.98 0.04 -1.50
C ALA A 155 -6.28 0.83 -1.29
N ALA A 156 -7.18 0.81 -2.28
CA ALA A 156 -8.49 1.45 -2.16
C ALA A 156 -9.31 0.88 -0.99
N ALA A 157 -9.30 -0.44 -0.77
CA ALA A 157 -9.97 -1.09 0.35
C ALA A 157 -9.40 -0.64 1.71
N GLY A 158 -8.06 -0.60 1.84
CA GLY A 158 -7.42 -0.12 3.07
C GLY A 158 -7.67 1.38 3.32
N CYS A 159 -7.60 2.21 2.29
CA CYS A 159 -7.93 3.64 2.38
C CYS A 159 -9.39 3.86 2.78
N ALA A 160 -10.32 3.10 2.19
CA ALA A 160 -11.74 3.15 2.56
C ALA A 160 -11.95 2.84 4.06
N TYR A 161 -11.23 1.84 4.59
CA TYR A 161 -11.24 1.56 6.02
C TYR A 161 -10.70 2.73 6.85
N LEU A 162 -9.56 3.33 6.47
CA LEU A 162 -9.00 4.49 7.18
C LEU A 162 -9.95 5.69 7.20
N LEU A 163 -10.64 5.92 6.10
CA LEU A 163 -11.64 6.98 5.94
C LEU A 163 -12.99 6.68 6.64
N GLY A 164 -13.20 5.46 7.12
CA GLY A 164 -14.45 5.05 7.77
C GLY A 164 -15.65 5.00 6.82
N LEU A 165 -15.42 4.65 5.55
CA LEU A 165 -16.48 4.57 4.56
C LEU A 165 -17.44 3.40 4.87
N SER A 166 -18.74 3.62 4.71
CA SER A 166 -19.78 2.59 4.77
C SER A 166 -19.95 1.87 3.43
N GLN A 167 -20.69 0.75 3.46
CA GLN A 167 -21.07 -0.01 2.26
C GLN A 167 -21.97 0.81 1.31
#